data_095d4ca885f2538ae1831140d3766180
#
_entry.id   095d4ca885f2538ae1831140d3766180
#
_cell.length_a   1.000
_cell.length_b   1.000
_cell.length_c   1.000
_cell.angle_alpha   90.00
_cell.angle_beta   90.00
_cell.angle_gamma   90.00
#
_symmetry.space_group_name_H-M   'P 1'
#
loop_
_entity.id
_entity.type
_entity.pdbx_description
1 polymer ?
#
loop_
_entity_poly.entity_id
_entity_poly.type
_entity_poly.pdbx_seq_one_letter_code
_entity_poly.pdbx_strand_id
1 'polypeptide(L)'
;MATPAPTTPEAPPVEQRPSPQSFLIPEGPITMKSLLEAGVHFGHQKRRWNPKMKQYIFAHRNGIHIIDLQKTLRMVEDAARFMTETVAQGAKVLLVGTKKQAHDTITSEAERSGSFYVTTRWLGGTLTNFKTIQSRIDYLVELETRKAKGDFARVTKRESLKLQARIERLNRHLSGIKEMTEMPGLLFIVDIGKEHIAVAEARKVGIPIIALVDSDCDPDLIDYPIPGNDDAIRSIRLITNKMASAIIEGQNQRIALETEEVEIPIEDTIQEPEIIVAPSAVAPGAPTQSEAAAADSTPVVAPSTPPAPDQAEPAASVIPQVAQPPAAPAAVDAPPAVTPPSAPPPVAPPPVAPPPVPTEETPPATG
;
A
#
# COMPACT_ATOMS: atom_id res chain seq x y z
N MET A 1 -24.86 -30.35 -61.38
CA MET A 1 -24.04 -29.15 -61.14
C MET A 1 -24.32 -28.73 -59.71
N ALA A 2 -23.36 -29.04 -58.84
CA ALA A 2 -23.50 -28.70 -57.37
C ALA A 2 -22.76 -27.37 -57.16
N THR A 3 -23.49 -26.41 -56.56
CA THR A 3 -23.00 -25.07 -56.17
C THR A 3 -22.08 -25.19 -54.96
N PRO A 4 -20.87 -24.63 -54.97
CA PRO A 4 -19.98 -24.65 -53.78
C PRO A 4 -20.52 -23.69 -52.72
N ALA A 5 -20.45 -24.13 -51.44
CA ALA A 5 -20.83 -23.38 -50.27
C ALA A 5 -19.86 -22.17 -50.05
N PRO A 6 -20.34 -21.06 -49.47
CA PRO A 6 -19.49 -19.88 -49.24
C PRO A 6 -18.48 -20.15 -48.14
N THR A 7 -17.22 -20.00 -48.44
CA THR A 7 -16.07 -20.03 -47.51
C THR A 7 -16.15 -18.84 -46.56
N THR A 8 -16.30 -19.13 -45.26
CA THR A 8 -16.17 -18.12 -44.20
C THR A 8 -14.75 -17.56 -44.18
N PRO A 9 -14.56 -16.23 -44.16
CA PRO A 9 -13.22 -15.67 -44.06
C PRO A 9 -12.62 -16.00 -42.69
N GLU A 10 -11.47 -16.66 -42.74
CA GLU A 10 -10.62 -16.97 -41.59
C GLU A 10 -10.18 -15.66 -40.90
N ALA A 11 -10.50 -15.53 -39.60
CA ALA A 11 -10.10 -14.37 -38.83
C ALA A 11 -8.55 -14.30 -38.77
N PRO A 12 -7.96 -13.09 -38.89
CA PRO A 12 -6.53 -12.95 -38.82
C PRO A 12 -5.99 -13.48 -37.46
N PRO A 13 -4.81 -14.12 -37.44
CA PRO A 13 -4.23 -14.66 -36.22
C PRO A 13 -4.11 -13.56 -35.19
N VAL A 14 -4.70 -13.78 -34.02
CA VAL A 14 -4.53 -12.92 -32.85
C VAL A 14 -3.04 -12.92 -32.55
N GLU A 15 -2.36 -11.82 -32.84
CA GLU A 15 -1.00 -11.58 -32.38
C GLU A 15 -1.02 -11.76 -30.85
N GLN A 16 -0.49 -12.89 -30.43
CA GLN A 16 -0.19 -13.13 -29.02
C GLN A 16 0.81 -12.04 -28.63
N ARG A 17 0.34 -11.07 -27.85
CA ARG A 17 1.24 -10.14 -27.17
C ARG A 17 2.30 -11.01 -26.50
N PRO A 18 3.60 -10.76 -26.72
CA PRO A 18 4.63 -11.51 -26.05
C PRO A 18 4.31 -11.45 -24.55
N SER A 19 4.12 -12.61 -23.94
CA SER A 19 4.07 -12.73 -22.50
C SER A 19 5.26 -11.94 -21.95
N PRO A 20 5.08 -11.11 -20.90
CA PRO A 20 6.20 -10.40 -20.33
C PRO A 20 7.26 -11.45 -20.00
N GLN A 21 8.32 -11.44 -20.78
CA GLN A 21 9.47 -12.30 -20.55
C GLN A 21 9.81 -12.01 -19.09
N SER A 22 9.64 -13.01 -18.25
CA SER A 22 10.13 -13.01 -16.89
C SER A 22 11.65 -12.84 -17.02
N PHE A 23 12.10 -11.58 -17.04
CA PHE A 23 13.49 -11.29 -16.77
C PHE A 23 13.71 -11.83 -15.37
N LEU A 24 14.32 -12.99 -15.30
CA LEU A 24 14.76 -13.61 -14.06
C LEU A 24 15.60 -12.56 -13.35
N ILE A 25 14.99 -11.90 -12.37
CA ILE A 25 15.76 -11.11 -11.42
C ILE A 25 16.56 -12.18 -10.67
N PRO A 26 17.88 -12.12 -10.64
CA PRO A 26 18.63 -13.09 -9.89
C PRO A 26 18.15 -13.05 -8.45
N GLU A 27 17.62 -14.17 -7.96
CA GLU A 27 17.34 -14.38 -6.55
C GLU A 27 18.69 -14.41 -5.82
N GLY A 28 19.15 -13.25 -5.41
CA GLY A 28 20.46 -13.14 -4.79
C GLY A 28 20.72 -11.73 -4.24
N PRO A 29 21.85 -11.54 -3.59
CA PRO A 29 22.24 -10.22 -3.08
C PRO A 29 22.34 -9.23 -4.24
N ILE A 30 21.85 -8.03 -4.02
CA ILE A 30 22.01 -6.92 -4.97
C ILE A 30 23.50 -6.66 -5.16
N THR A 31 23.96 -6.60 -6.40
CA THR A 31 25.33 -6.30 -6.74
C THR A 31 25.45 -4.96 -7.49
N MET A 32 26.64 -4.37 -7.47
CA MET A 32 26.91 -3.18 -8.28
C MET A 32 26.59 -3.39 -9.76
N LYS A 33 26.82 -4.59 -10.26
CA LYS A 33 26.55 -4.98 -11.64
C LYS A 33 25.05 -4.97 -11.93
N SER A 34 24.24 -5.57 -11.06
CA SER A 34 22.77 -5.59 -11.21
C SER A 34 22.16 -4.19 -11.15
N LEU A 35 22.66 -3.32 -10.26
CA LEU A 35 22.25 -1.92 -10.19
C LEU A 35 22.57 -1.15 -11.47
N LEU A 36 23.77 -1.37 -12.03
CA LEU A 36 24.19 -0.74 -13.27
C LEU A 36 23.35 -1.19 -14.47
N GLU A 37 23.10 -2.49 -14.60
CA GLU A 37 22.30 -3.10 -15.67
C GLU A 37 20.82 -2.68 -15.59
N ALA A 38 20.28 -2.52 -14.39
CA ALA A 38 18.94 -2.00 -14.16
C ALA A 38 18.82 -0.49 -14.46
N GLY A 39 19.95 0.22 -14.57
CA GLY A 39 19.96 1.66 -14.82
C GLY A 39 19.61 2.51 -13.62
N VAL A 40 19.84 2.02 -12.40
CA VAL A 40 19.56 2.72 -11.13
C VAL A 40 20.39 4.02 -11.00
N HIS A 41 21.55 4.06 -11.66
CA HIS A 41 22.49 5.20 -11.60
C HIS A 41 22.03 6.45 -12.39
N PHE A 42 21.03 6.34 -13.23
CA PHE A 42 20.52 7.50 -13.97
C PHE A 42 19.59 8.33 -13.09
N GLY A 43 19.87 9.59 -12.94
CA GLY A 43 18.99 10.55 -12.32
C GLY A 43 18.33 11.47 -13.34
N HIS A 44 17.69 12.51 -12.86
CA HIS A 44 17.01 13.51 -13.69
C HIS A 44 17.98 14.50 -14.35
N GLN A 45 17.43 15.33 -15.25
CA GLN A 45 18.18 16.38 -15.93
C GLN A 45 18.77 17.40 -14.93
N LYS A 46 19.94 17.96 -15.24
CA LYS A 46 20.65 18.96 -14.42
C LYS A 46 19.78 20.14 -13.97
N ARG A 47 18.74 20.51 -14.72
CA ARG A 47 17.84 21.61 -14.36
C ARG A 47 16.83 21.24 -13.28
N ARG A 48 16.56 19.95 -13.09
CA ARG A 48 15.57 19.40 -12.17
C ARG A 48 16.27 18.64 -11.04
N TRP A 49 17.11 19.27 -10.29
CA TRP A 49 17.78 18.60 -9.20
C TRP A 49 17.59 19.32 -7.88
N ASN A 50 17.57 18.57 -6.80
CA ASN A 50 17.55 19.13 -5.45
C ASN A 50 18.99 19.29 -4.94
N PRO A 51 19.42 20.47 -4.45
CA PRO A 51 20.76 20.66 -3.89
C PRO A 51 21.12 19.69 -2.77
N LYS A 52 20.15 19.22 -1.98
CA LYS A 52 20.34 18.25 -0.90
C LYS A 52 20.78 16.87 -1.41
N MET A 53 20.43 16.54 -2.65
CA MET A 53 20.88 15.30 -3.32
C MET A 53 22.35 15.34 -3.74
N LYS A 54 23.06 16.48 -3.59
CA LYS A 54 24.47 16.62 -3.97
C LYS A 54 25.35 15.49 -3.38
N GLN A 55 25.10 15.10 -2.17
CA GLN A 55 25.85 14.03 -1.51
C GLN A 55 25.71 12.65 -2.15
N TYR A 56 24.63 12.39 -2.91
CA TYR A 56 24.34 11.12 -3.58
C TYR A 56 24.67 11.14 -5.07
N ILE A 57 25.08 12.29 -5.61
CA ILE A 57 25.43 12.45 -7.01
C ILE A 57 26.93 12.21 -7.18
N PHE A 58 27.29 11.24 -8.01
CA PHE A 58 28.67 10.92 -8.37
C PHE A 58 29.23 11.93 -9.39
N ALA A 59 28.49 12.18 -10.47
CA ALA A 59 28.90 13.05 -11.58
C ALA A 59 27.68 13.55 -12.36
N HIS A 60 27.94 14.37 -13.38
CA HIS A 60 26.95 14.67 -14.40
C HIS A 60 27.54 14.40 -15.78
N ARG A 61 26.76 13.76 -16.66
CA ARG A 61 27.18 13.42 -18.01
C ARG A 61 25.97 13.59 -18.95
N ASN A 62 26.21 14.18 -20.12
CA ASN A 62 25.16 14.42 -21.13
C ASN A 62 23.91 15.15 -20.59
N GLY A 63 24.11 16.09 -19.63
CA GLY A 63 22.99 16.85 -19.04
C GLY A 63 22.15 16.11 -18.02
N ILE A 64 22.53 14.89 -17.63
CA ILE A 64 21.86 14.04 -16.64
C ILE A 64 22.79 13.85 -15.44
N HIS A 65 22.22 13.82 -14.24
CA HIS A 65 22.95 13.44 -13.03
C HIS A 65 23.15 11.93 -12.97
N ILE A 66 24.33 11.52 -12.52
CA ILE A 66 24.68 10.12 -12.27
C ILE A 66 24.74 9.93 -10.76
N ILE A 67 23.93 8.99 -10.26
CA ILE A 67 23.82 8.65 -8.83
C ILE A 67 24.96 7.71 -8.46
N ASP A 68 25.50 7.87 -7.25
CA ASP A 68 26.56 7.03 -6.69
C ASP A 68 26.01 5.68 -6.23
N LEU A 69 26.23 4.66 -7.05
CA LEU A 69 25.76 3.30 -6.78
C LEU A 69 26.40 2.65 -5.54
N GLN A 70 27.59 3.08 -5.11
CA GLN A 70 28.20 2.54 -3.89
C GLN A 70 27.38 2.95 -2.66
N LYS A 71 26.88 4.19 -2.65
CA LYS A 71 25.98 4.67 -1.60
C LYS A 71 24.61 3.99 -1.72
N THR A 72 24.06 3.90 -2.94
CA THR A 72 22.80 3.20 -3.18
C THR A 72 22.85 1.78 -2.63
N LEU A 73 23.91 1.01 -2.92
CA LEU A 73 24.01 -0.38 -2.46
C LEU A 73 23.93 -0.48 -0.93
N ARG A 74 24.73 0.33 -0.22
CA ARG A 74 24.73 0.36 1.26
C ARG A 74 23.34 0.72 1.81
N MET A 75 22.74 1.77 1.25
CA MET A 75 21.44 2.28 1.73
C MET A 75 20.30 1.31 1.43
N VAL A 76 20.38 0.54 0.33
CA VAL A 76 19.43 -0.57 0.05
C VAL A 76 19.58 -1.69 1.08
N GLU A 77 20.80 -2.04 1.46
CA GLU A 77 21.05 -3.07 2.47
C GLU A 77 20.58 -2.64 3.86
N ASP A 78 20.86 -1.38 4.24
CA ASP A 78 20.39 -0.82 5.50
C ASP A 78 18.86 -0.72 5.56
N ALA A 79 18.23 -0.28 4.47
CA ALA A 79 16.78 -0.22 4.35
C ALA A 79 16.13 -1.62 4.39
N ALA A 80 16.73 -2.60 3.73
CA ALA A 80 16.24 -3.98 3.74
C ALA A 80 16.32 -4.60 5.14
N ARG A 81 17.44 -4.37 5.86
CA ARG A 81 17.61 -4.82 7.24
C ARG A 81 16.55 -4.22 8.16
N PHE A 82 16.38 -2.90 8.10
CA PHE A 82 15.35 -2.21 8.89
C PHE A 82 13.94 -2.72 8.59
N MET A 83 13.65 -2.99 7.31
CA MET A 83 12.36 -3.57 6.89
C MET A 83 12.15 -4.97 7.49
N THR A 84 13.18 -5.85 7.41
CA THR A 84 13.13 -7.20 7.98
C THR A 84 12.89 -7.15 9.50
N GLU A 85 13.64 -6.32 10.22
CA GLU A 85 13.50 -6.17 11.69
C GLU A 85 12.12 -5.64 12.08
N THR A 86 11.62 -4.63 11.35
CA THR A 86 10.30 -4.03 11.63
C THR A 86 9.16 -5.01 11.37
N VAL A 87 9.26 -5.80 10.29
CA VAL A 87 8.26 -6.83 9.95
C VAL A 87 8.34 -8.02 10.92
N ALA A 88 9.52 -8.41 11.37
CA ALA A 88 9.69 -9.44 12.39
C ALA A 88 9.02 -9.06 13.72
N GLN A 89 8.95 -7.77 14.05
CA GLN A 89 8.20 -7.23 15.19
C GLN A 89 6.68 -7.20 14.96
N GLY A 90 6.19 -7.65 13.80
CA GLY A 90 4.76 -7.74 13.47
C GLY A 90 4.19 -6.52 12.73
N ALA A 91 5.00 -5.55 12.36
CA ALA A 91 4.53 -4.39 11.62
C ALA A 91 4.05 -4.77 10.20
N LYS A 92 2.94 -4.18 9.78
CA LYS A 92 2.43 -4.30 8.41
C LYS A 92 3.08 -3.25 7.52
N VAL A 93 3.38 -3.62 6.28
CA VAL A 93 4.00 -2.73 5.29
C VAL A 93 2.99 -2.28 4.26
N LEU A 94 3.06 -0.99 3.88
CA LEU A 94 2.28 -0.41 2.80
C LEU A 94 3.23 0.06 1.68
N LEU A 95 3.10 -0.56 0.50
CA LEU A 95 3.86 -0.22 -0.71
C LEU A 95 3.11 0.87 -1.50
N VAL A 96 3.77 1.98 -1.81
CA VAL A 96 3.16 3.13 -2.48
C VAL A 96 3.93 3.47 -3.75
N GLY A 97 3.22 3.51 -4.88
CA GLY A 97 3.82 3.92 -6.15
C GLY A 97 2.77 4.17 -7.21
N THR A 98 2.37 5.43 -7.38
CA THR A 98 1.32 5.82 -8.37
C THR A 98 1.89 6.16 -9.74
N LYS A 99 3.21 6.03 -9.93
CA LYS A 99 3.88 6.19 -11.21
C LYS A 99 3.52 5.00 -12.11
N LYS A 100 3.15 5.24 -13.37
CA LYS A 100 2.73 4.17 -14.30
C LYS A 100 3.77 3.03 -14.41
N GLN A 101 5.05 3.40 -14.36
CA GLN A 101 6.17 2.45 -14.44
C GLN A 101 6.27 1.55 -13.20
N ALA A 102 5.71 1.98 -12.06
CA ALA A 102 5.73 1.25 -10.79
C ALA A 102 4.50 0.36 -10.57
N HIS A 103 3.37 0.61 -11.26
CA HIS A 103 2.08 -0.05 -11.00
C HIS A 103 2.19 -1.57 -10.97
N ASP A 104 2.62 -2.18 -12.06
CA ASP A 104 2.65 -3.63 -12.20
C ASP A 104 3.65 -4.27 -11.22
N THR A 105 4.78 -3.59 -11.02
CA THR A 105 5.82 -4.05 -10.09
C THR A 105 5.32 -4.01 -8.65
N ILE A 106 4.76 -2.87 -8.21
CA ILE A 106 4.25 -2.72 -6.84
C ILE A 106 3.14 -3.73 -6.57
N THR A 107 2.20 -3.91 -7.52
CA THR A 107 1.10 -4.87 -7.36
C THR A 107 1.64 -6.29 -7.21
N SER A 108 2.51 -6.74 -8.13
CA SER A 108 3.02 -8.11 -8.12
C SER A 108 3.90 -8.41 -6.89
N GLU A 109 4.71 -7.45 -6.46
CA GLU A 109 5.58 -7.64 -5.29
C GLU A 109 4.81 -7.53 -3.96
N ALA A 110 3.75 -6.71 -3.92
CA ALA A 110 2.84 -6.65 -2.79
C ALA A 110 2.06 -7.96 -2.62
N GLU A 111 1.53 -8.51 -3.70
CA GLU A 111 0.85 -9.81 -3.69
C GLU A 111 1.81 -10.93 -3.28
N ARG A 112 3.06 -10.92 -3.77
CA ARG A 112 4.10 -11.90 -3.40
C ARG A 112 4.46 -11.86 -1.92
N SER A 113 4.53 -10.66 -1.33
CA SER A 113 4.92 -10.46 0.08
C SER A 113 3.73 -10.38 1.05
N GLY A 114 2.49 -10.48 0.56
CA GLY A 114 1.30 -10.31 1.40
C GLY A 114 1.18 -8.91 2.03
N SER A 115 1.70 -7.89 1.34
CA SER A 115 1.72 -6.51 1.80
C SER A 115 0.58 -5.70 1.22
N PHE A 116 0.21 -4.60 1.87
CA PHE A 116 -0.73 -3.64 1.32
C PHE A 116 -0.10 -2.79 0.24
N TYR A 117 -0.91 -2.27 -0.70
CA TYR A 117 -0.39 -1.40 -1.74
C TYR A 117 -1.35 -0.31 -2.20
N VAL A 118 -0.78 0.79 -2.71
CA VAL A 118 -1.50 1.88 -3.39
C VAL A 118 -0.77 2.20 -4.69
N THR A 119 -1.44 1.93 -5.83
CA THR A 119 -0.84 2.11 -7.16
C THR A 119 -1.52 3.18 -8.02
N THR A 120 -2.79 3.50 -7.80
CA THR A 120 -3.49 4.44 -8.68
C THR A 120 -3.36 5.89 -8.24
N ARG A 121 -3.77 6.21 -7.04
CA ARG A 121 -3.70 7.55 -6.47
C ARG A 121 -3.75 7.48 -4.96
N TRP A 122 -2.86 8.18 -4.31
CA TRP A 122 -2.96 8.39 -2.87
C TRP A 122 -4.18 9.24 -2.53
N LEU A 123 -5.03 8.75 -1.65
CA LEU A 123 -6.16 9.51 -1.15
C LEU A 123 -5.72 10.31 0.08
N GLY A 124 -5.90 11.63 0.02
CA GLY A 124 -5.60 12.45 1.20
C GLY A 124 -6.38 11.98 2.42
N GLY A 125 -5.68 11.82 3.55
CA GLY A 125 -6.26 11.29 4.78
C GLY A 125 -6.14 9.77 4.94
N THR A 126 -5.43 9.06 4.05
CA THR A 126 -5.26 7.61 4.15
C THR A 126 -4.66 7.18 5.48
N LEU A 127 -3.72 7.92 6.01
CA LEU A 127 -3.12 7.68 7.33
C LEU A 127 -3.71 8.61 8.40
N THR A 128 -3.80 9.90 8.13
CA THR A 128 -4.23 10.90 9.11
C THR A 128 -5.72 10.86 9.43
N ASN A 129 -6.54 10.25 8.58
CA ASN A 129 -7.98 10.04 8.80
C ASN A 129 -8.37 8.59 8.47
N PHE A 130 -7.59 7.65 9.02
CA PHE A 130 -7.72 6.22 8.76
C PHE A 130 -9.12 5.67 9.00
N LYS A 131 -9.78 6.11 10.08
CA LYS A 131 -11.15 5.69 10.41
C LYS A 131 -12.15 5.98 9.27
N THR A 132 -12.01 7.11 8.58
CA THR A 132 -12.86 7.43 7.42
C THR A 132 -12.53 6.55 6.23
N ILE A 133 -11.26 6.23 5.99
CA ILE A 133 -10.85 5.30 4.93
C ILE A 133 -11.40 3.91 5.22
N GLN A 134 -11.30 3.43 6.46
CA GLN A 134 -11.84 2.14 6.89
C GLN A 134 -13.36 2.07 6.64
N SER A 135 -14.13 3.10 7.00
CA SER A 135 -15.56 3.15 6.69
C SER A 135 -15.86 3.10 5.17
N ARG A 136 -14.93 3.57 4.33
CA ARG A 136 -15.07 3.45 2.86
C ARG A 136 -14.73 2.06 2.35
N ILE A 137 -13.78 1.39 3.00
CA ILE A 137 -13.45 -0.01 2.74
C ILE A 137 -14.63 -0.91 3.13
N ASP A 138 -15.19 -0.72 4.33
CA ASP A 138 -16.36 -1.46 4.80
C ASP A 138 -17.55 -1.30 3.85
N TYR A 139 -17.80 -0.07 3.41
CA TYR A 139 -18.84 0.20 2.41
C TYR A 139 -18.59 -0.50 1.07
N LEU A 140 -17.34 -0.59 0.62
CA LEU A 140 -16.98 -1.34 -0.59
C LEU A 140 -17.27 -2.84 -0.42
N VAL A 141 -16.85 -3.43 0.70
CA VAL A 141 -17.06 -4.85 1.04
C VAL A 141 -18.56 -5.15 1.13
N GLU A 142 -19.34 -4.26 1.74
CA GLU A 142 -20.81 -4.37 1.78
C GLU A 142 -21.42 -4.40 0.38
N LEU A 143 -21.03 -3.47 -0.50
CA LEU A 143 -21.53 -3.41 -1.87
C LEU A 143 -21.18 -4.67 -2.67
N GLU A 144 -19.98 -5.21 -2.50
CA GLU A 144 -19.56 -6.46 -3.16
C GLU A 144 -20.34 -7.67 -2.62
N THR A 145 -20.54 -7.72 -1.32
CA THR A 145 -21.37 -8.76 -0.68
C THR A 145 -22.80 -8.72 -1.20
N ARG A 146 -23.41 -7.56 -1.30
CA ARG A 146 -24.75 -7.36 -1.89
C ARG A 146 -24.80 -7.78 -3.36
N LYS A 147 -23.74 -7.47 -4.13
CA LYS A 147 -23.61 -7.92 -5.52
C LYS A 147 -23.55 -9.45 -5.61
N ALA A 148 -22.74 -10.08 -4.75
CA ALA A 148 -22.60 -11.55 -4.70
C ALA A 148 -23.91 -12.26 -4.29
N LYS A 149 -24.69 -11.66 -3.37
CA LYS A 149 -26.02 -12.16 -2.95
C LYS A 149 -27.11 -11.95 -4.02
N GLY A 150 -26.80 -11.28 -5.13
CA GLY A 150 -27.78 -11.04 -6.20
C GLY A 150 -28.78 -9.91 -5.92
N ASP A 151 -28.59 -9.10 -4.89
CA ASP A 151 -29.49 -7.99 -4.54
C ASP A 151 -29.63 -6.96 -5.67
N PHE A 152 -28.63 -6.87 -6.55
CA PHE A 152 -28.67 -5.96 -7.70
C PHE A 152 -29.68 -6.36 -8.78
N ALA A 153 -30.19 -7.61 -8.75
CA ALA A 153 -31.30 -8.04 -9.60
C ALA A 153 -32.68 -7.52 -9.13
N ARG A 154 -32.76 -7.09 -7.84
CA ARG A 154 -34.01 -6.60 -7.24
C ARG A 154 -34.21 -5.09 -7.41
N VAL A 155 -33.18 -4.38 -7.89
CA VAL A 155 -33.23 -2.93 -8.13
C VAL A 155 -33.37 -2.63 -9.63
N THR A 156 -33.73 -1.38 -9.98
CA THR A 156 -33.86 -1.00 -11.37
C THR A 156 -32.52 -1.13 -12.13
N LYS A 157 -32.56 -1.46 -13.43
CA LYS A 157 -31.36 -1.59 -14.27
C LYS A 157 -30.45 -0.36 -14.18
N ARG A 158 -31.03 0.84 -14.14
CA ARG A 158 -30.27 2.11 -14.03
C ARG A 158 -29.55 2.21 -12.69
N GLU A 159 -30.14 1.78 -11.63
CA GLU A 159 -29.56 1.80 -10.29
C GLU A 159 -28.48 0.72 -10.15
N SER A 160 -28.72 -0.48 -10.64
CA SER A 160 -27.72 -1.56 -10.68
C SER A 160 -26.44 -1.11 -11.40
N LEU A 161 -26.57 -0.45 -12.57
CA LEU A 161 -25.40 0.10 -13.28
C LEU A 161 -24.66 1.17 -12.48
N LYS A 162 -25.38 2.04 -11.74
CA LYS A 162 -24.74 3.05 -10.88
C LYS A 162 -23.96 2.41 -9.72
N LEU A 163 -24.53 1.36 -9.10
CA LEU A 163 -23.87 0.62 -8.03
C LEU A 163 -22.62 -0.10 -8.55
N GLN A 164 -22.70 -0.75 -9.71
CA GLN A 164 -21.54 -1.38 -10.34
C GLN A 164 -20.41 -0.38 -10.64
N ALA A 165 -20.74 0.75 -11.27
CA ALA A 165 -19.77 1.81 -11.53
C ALA A 165 -19.16 2.39 -10.24
N ARG A 166 -19.90 2.37 -9.13
CA ARG A 166 -19.40 2.78 -7.82
C ARG A 166 -18.41 1.78 -7.24
N ILE A 167 -18.72 0.48 -7.32
CA ILE A 167 -17.79 -0.59 -6.93
C ILE A 167 -16.48 -0.48 -7.71
N GLU A 168 -16.55 -0.37 -9.04
CA GLU A 168 -15.36 -0.25 -9.89
C GLU A 168 -14.50 0.96 -9.52
N ARG A 169 -15.13 2.11 -9.22
CA ARG A 169 -14.42 3.31 -8.80
C ARG A 169 -13.74 3.12 -7.45
N LEU A 170 -14.41 2.51 -6.47
CA LEU A 170 -13.84 2.25 -5.15
C LEU A 170 -12.71 1.22 -5.24
N ASN A 171 -12.92 0.13 -5.96
CA ASN A 171 -11.91 -0.90 -6.16
C ASN A 171 -10.64 -0.35 -6.80
N ARG A 172 -10.77 0.56 -7.76
CA ARG A 172 -9.59 1.19 -8.39
C ARG A 172 -8.64 1.85 -7.40
N HIS A 173 -9.17 2.39 -6.30
CA HIS A 173 -8.36 3.14 -5.31
C HIS A 173 -8.09 2.39 -4.02
N LEU A 174 -8.96 1.43 -3.66
CA LEU A 174 -8.93 0.79 -2.35
C LEU A 174 -8.58 -0.70 -2.41
N SER A 175 -8.45 -1.30 -3.62
CA SER A 175 -8.21 -2.74 -3.75
C SER A 175 -7.02 -3.24 -2.95
N GLY A 176 -5.90 -2.54 -3.01
CA GLY A 176 -4.66 -2.95 -2.34
C GLY A 176 -4.63 -2.69 -0.83
N ILE A 177 -5.61 -1.95 -0.30
CA ILE A 177 -5.72 -1.69 1.15
C ILE A 177 -7.02 -2.25 1.75
N LYS A 178 -7.70 -3.11 1.02
CA LYS A 178 -9.01 -3.65 1.40
C LYS A 178 -8.96 -4.48 2.69
N GLU A 179 -7.87 -5.20 2.89
CA GLU A 179 -7.65 -6.05 4.06
C GLU A 179 -6.91 -5.34 5.21
N MET A 180 -6.67 -4.04 5.04
CA MET A 180 -5.95 -3.25 6.03
C MET A 180 -6.89 -2.83 7.17
N THR A 181 -6.88 -3.59 8.26
CA THR A 181 -7.67 -3.33 9.47
C THR A 181 -6.98 -2.36 10.43
N GLU A 182 -5.65 -2.32 10.39
CA GLU A 182 -4.80 -1.52 11.25
C GLU A 182 -3.89 -0.61 10.43
N MET A 183 -3.37 0.44 11.06
CA MET A 183 -2.41 1.33 10.39
C MET A 183 -1.11 0.59 10.09
N PRO A 184 -0.50 0.83 8.91
CA PRO A 184 0.79 0.23 8.59
C PRO A 184 1.87 0.78 9.54
N GLY A 185 2.81 -0.08 9.94
CA GLY A 185 3.95 0.31 10.76
C GLY A 185 5.15 0.80 9.92
N LEU A 186 5.12 0.60 8.60
CA LEU A 186 6.19 1.01 7.69
C LEU A 186 5.63 1.32 6.30
N LEU A 187 6.15 2.39 5.67
CA LEU A 187 5.86 2.73 4.28
C LEU A 187 7.09 2.51 3.38
N PHE A 188 6.86 1.92 2.21
CA PHE A 188 7.82 1.95 1.11
C PHE A 188 7.24 2.77 -0.04
N ILE A 189 7.93 3.83 -0.46
CA ILE A 189 7.44 4.80 -1.45
C ILE A 189 8.36 4.84 -2.67
N VAL A 190 7.77 4.78 -3.86
CA VAL A 190 8.45 5.04 -5.14
C VAL A 190 8.02 6.40 -5.65
N ASP A 191 8.99 7.29 -5.90
CA ASP A 191 8.78 8.69 -6.35
C ASP A 191 8.12 9.57 -5.26
N ILE A 192 8.94 10.07 -4.34
CA ILE A 192 8.49 10.95 -3.26
C ILE A 192 8.00 12.33 -3.75
N GLY A 193 8.48 12.78 -4.89
CA GLY A 193 8.04 14.04 -5.49
C GLY A 193 6.56 14.01 -5.85
N LYS A 194 6.09 12.89 -6.37
CA LYS A 194 4.71 12.65 -6.70
C LYS A 194 3.86 12.33 -5.46
N GLU A 195 4.40 11.55 -4.55
CA GLU A 195 3.72 11.06 -3.35
C GLU A 195 3.94 11.97 -2.12
N HIS A 196 4.20 13.27 -2.32
CA HIS A 196 4.47 14.23 -1.24
C HIS A 196 3.38 14.28 -0.16
N ILE A 197 2.12 13.96 -0.50
CA ILE A 197 1.01 13.89 0.46
C ILE A 197 1.19 12.67 1.36
N ALA A 198 1.55 11.51 0.80
CA ALA A 198 1.80 10.29 1.56
C ALA A 198 2.97 10.48 2.55
N VAL A 199 4.06 11.11 2.09
CA VAL A 199 5.21 11.45 2.93
C VAL A 199 4.81 12.39 4.07
N ALA A 200 4.04 13.45 3.78
CA ALA A 200 3.59 14.41 4.80
C ALA A 200 2.67 13.74 5.84
N GLU A 201 1.77 12.85 5.41
CA GLU A 201 0.88 12.12 6.31
C GLU A 201 1.65 11.12 7.18
N ALA A 202 2.55 10.33 6.61
CA ALA A 202 3.35 9.36 7.34
C ALA A 202 4.19 10.04 8.42
N ARG A 203 4.87 11.12 8.10
CA ARG A 203 5.64 11.92 9.06
C ARG A 203 4.76 12.50 10.17
N LYS A 204 3.55 12.96 9.84
CA LYS A 204 2.61 13.49 10.83
C LYS A 204 2.14 12.42 11.82
N VAL A 205 1.99 11.19 11.36
CA VAL A 205 1.56 10.04 12.17
C VAL A 205 2.75 9.39 12.89
N GLY A 206 3.98 9.63 12.43
CA GLY A 206 5.21 9.03 12.98
C GLY A 206 5.50 7.64 12.43
N ILE A 207 5.04 7.33 11.21
CA ILE A 207 5.34 6.07 10.53
C ILE A 207 6.65 6.23 9.77
N PRO A 208 7.66 5.36 9.98
CA PRO A 208 8.92 5.40 9.25
C PRO A 208 8.73 5.15 7.76
N ILE A 209 9.56 5.82 6.95
CA ILE A 209 9.48 5.82 5.50
C ILE A 209 10.78 5.32 4.92
N ILE A 210 10.69 4.28 4.10
CA ILE A 210 11.73 3.87 3.15
C ILE A 210 11.29 4.37 1.77
N ALA A 211 12.15 5.01 1.01
CA ALA A 211 11.77 5.49 -0.32
C ALA A 211 12.90 5.40 -1.35
N LEU A 212 12.50 5.10 -2.60
CA LEU A 212 13.36 5.29 -3.77
C LEU A 212 13.33 6.78 -4.14
N VAL A 213 14.50 7.43 -4.08
CA VAL A 213 14.67 8.88 -4.17
C VAL A 213 15.54 9.22 -5.37
N ASP A 214 14.99 9.91 -6.35
CA ASP A 214 15.76 10.42 -7.50
C ASP A 214 16.37 11.79 -7.18
N SER A 215 17.20 12.27 -8.08
CA SER A 215 18.00 13.50 -7.96
C SER A 215 17.19 14.80 -7.83
N ASP A 216 15.89 14.80 -8.13
CA ASP A 216 15.01 15.97 -8.06
C ASP A 216 14.24 16.09 -6.72
N CYS A 217 14.37 15.10 -5.85
CA CYS A 217 13.63 14.99 -4.61
C CYS A 217 14.42 15.43 -3.37
N ASP A 218 13.73 15.66 -2.26
CA ASP A 218 14.34 16.01 -0.96
C ASP A 218 14.53 14.75 -0.10
N PRO A 219 15.78 14.28 0.12
CA PRO A 219 16.04 13.09 0.90
C PRO A 219 15.83 13.27 2.41
N ASP A 220 15.88 14.50 2.93
CA ASP A 220 15.75 14.78 4.37
C ASP A 220 14.32 14.50 4.92
N LEU A 221 13.37 14.29 4.03
CA LEU A 221 12.00 13.94 4.40
C LEU A 221 11.82 12.46 4.71
N ILE A 222 12.83 11.63 4.43
CA ILE A 222 12.76 10.17 4.42
C ILE A 222 13.73 9.61 5.45
N ASP A 223 13.30 8.62 6.22
CA ASP A 223 14.13 8.00 7.25
C ASP A 223 15.21 7.09 6.63
N TYR A 224 14.83 6.32 5.60
CA TYR A 224 15.72 5.44 4.85
C TYR A 224 15.64 5.74 3.36
N PRO A 225 16.34 6.79 2.88
CA PRO A 225 16.34 7.12 1.46
C PRO A 225 17.24 6.14 0.68
N ILE A 226 16.74 5.66 -0.45
CA ILE A 226 17.48 4.82 -1.40
C ILE A 226 17.71 5.67 -2.64
N PRO A 227 18.90 6.25 -2.85
CA PRO A 227 19.17 7.04 -4.04
C PRO A 227 19.14 6.16 -5.30
N GLY A 228 18.31 6.50 -6.26
CA GLY A 228 18.17 5.70 -7.48
C GLY A 228 17.13 6.24 -8.44
N ASN A 229 17.13 5.68 -9.63
CA ASN A 229 16.22 6.03 -10.70
C ASN A 229 14.80 5.51 -10.44
N ASP A 230 13.85 6.41 -10.37
CA ASP A 230 12.43 6.12 -10.17
C ASP A 230 11.60 6.13 -11.48
N ASP A 231 12.23 6.37 -12.65
CA ASP A 231 11.61 6.36 -13.95
C ASP A 231 11.77 5.02 -14.69
N ALA A 232 12.88 4.33 -14.48
CA ALA A 232 13.18 3.09 -15.18
C ALA A 232 12.47 1.90 -14.53
N ILE A 233 11.63 1.20 -15.30
CA ILE A 233 10.90 0.01 -14.83
C ILE A 233 11.83 -1.04 -14.21
N ARG A 234 13.03 -1.26 -14.80
CA ARG A 234 14.01 -2.22 -14.30
C ARG A 234 14.61 -1.79 -12.95
N SER A 235 14.85 -0.50 -12.76
CA SER A 235 15.34 0.06 -11.50
C SER A 235 14.30 -0.12 -10.38
N ILE A 236 13.07 0.31 -10.63
CA ILE A 236 11.95 0.16 -9.71
C ILE A 236 11.76 -1.31 -9.33
N ARG A 237 11.75 -2.21 -10.33
CA ARG A 237 11.57 -3.64 -10.11
C ARG A 237 12.67 -4.24 -9.25
N LEU A 238 13.93 -3.91 -9.51
CA LEU A 238 15.07 -4.44 -8.74
C LEU A 238 14.98 -4.05 -7.26
N ILE A 239 14.73 -2.76 -6.98
CA ILE A 239 14.65 -2.25 -5.61
C ILE A 239 13.39 -2.76 -4.91
N THR A 240 12.22 -2.71 -5.55
CA THR A 240 10.96 -3.19 -4.95
C THR A 240 11.02 -4.68 -4.67
N ASN A 241 11.60 -5.49 -5.56
CA ASN A 241 11.79 -6.93 -5.35
C ASN A 241 12.66 -7.20 -4.12
N LYS A 242 13.76 -6.45 -3.94
CA LYS A 242 14.60 -6.59 -2.74
C LYS A 242 13.82 -6.24 -1.46
N MET A 243 13.03 -5.17 -1.49
CA MET A 243 12.19 -4.78 -0.34
C MET A 243 11.14 -5.85 -0.04
N ALA A 244 10.46 -6.37 -1.06
CA ALA A 244 9.49 -7.45 -0.88
C ALA A 244 10.13 -8.75 -0.34
N SER A 245 11.36 -9.06 -0.75
CA SER A 245 12.11 -10.20 -0.19
C SER A 245 12.48 -9.98 1.28
N ALA A 246 12.83 -8.75 1.67
CA ALA A 246 13.08 -8.38 3.06
C ALA A 246 11.79 -8.51 3.93
N ILE A 247 10.63 -8.18 3.36
CA ILE A 247 9.35 -8.39 4.04
C ILE A 247 9.09 -9.88 4.29
N ILE A 248 9.28 -10.72 3.28
CA ILE A 248 9.10 -12.18 3.40
C ILE A 248 10.06 -12.77 4.42
N GLU A 249 11.31 -12.32 4.42
CA GLU A 249 12.31 -12.73 5.40
C GLU A 249 11.89 -12.37 6.82
N GLY A 250 11.42 -11.13 7.06
CA GLY A 250 10.90 -10.70 8.36
C GLY A 250 9.68 -11.49 8.81
N GLN A 251 8.75 -11.82 7.90
CA GLN A 251 7.61 -12.68 8.20
C GLN A 251 8.05 -14.08 8.62
N ASN A 252 9.04 -14.66 7.94
CA ASN A 252 9.58 -15.97 8.29
C ASN A 252 10.28 -15.96 9.66
N GLN A 253 11.04 -14.90 9.96
CA GLN A 253 11.66 -14.72 11.27
C GLN A 253 10.60 -14.63 12.39
N ARG A 254 9.52 -13.89 12.16
CA ARG A 254 8.42 -13.81 13.10
C ARG A 254 7.77 -15.16 13.36
N ILE A 255 7.47 -15.93 12.32
CA ILE A 255 6.87 -17.27 12.45
C ILE A 255 7.81 -18.20 13.24
N ALA A 256 9.13 -18.13 12.99
CA ALA A 256 10.12 -18.92 13.73
C ALA A 256 10.11 -18.57 15.23
N LEU A 257 10.08 -17.28 15.57
CA LEU A 257 10.01 -16.82 16.97
C LEU A 257 8.71 -17.27 17.65
N GLU A 258 7.57 -17.14 16.98
CA GLU A 258 6.26 -17.58 17.50
C GLU A 258 6.24 -19.11 17.71
N THR A 259 6.97 -19.88 16.90
CA THR A 259 7.06 -21.34 17.02
C THR A 259 7.95 -21.74 18.20
N GLU A 260 9.09 -21.05 18.41
CA GLU A 260 9.98 -21.28 19.56
C GLU A 260 9.30 -20.95 20.91
N GLU A 261 8.46 -19.91 20.96
CA GLU A 261 7.71 -19.56 22.17
C GLU A 261 6.66 -20.62 22.56
N VAL A 262 6.15 -21.38 21.58
CA VAL A 262 5.15 -22.45 21.83
C VAL A 262 5.82 -23.76 22.23
N GLU A 263 7.09 -23.97 21.92
CA GLU A 263 7.87 -25.18 22.30
C GLU A 263 8.53 -25.08 23.67
N ILE A 264 8.12 -24.21 24.59
CA ILE A 264 8.57 -24.28 25.97
C ILE A 264 8.05 -25.60 26.55
N PRO A 265 8.94 -26.55 26.89
CA PRO A 265 8.51 -27.85 27.39
C PRO A 265 7.75 -27.67 28.70
N ILE A 266 6.57 -28.24 28.76
CA ILE A 266 5.93 -28.52 30.05
C ILE A 266 6.69 -29.72 30.66
N GLU A 267 7.97 -29.51 31.01
CA GLU A 267 8.72 -30.42 31.84
C GLU A 267 8.68 -29.87 33.27
N ASP A 268 8.30 -30.78 34.16
CA ASP A 268 8.32 -30.69 35.63
C ASP A 268 7.21 -29.89 36.34
N THR A 269 5.99 -30.38 36.28
CA THR A 269 5.16 -30.38 37.50
C THR A 269 4.26 -31.61 37.52
N ILE A 270 4.85 -32.80 37.44
CA ILE A 270 4.27 -34.03 37.99
C ILE A 270 5.04 -34.30 39.28
N GLN A 271 4.73 -33.58 40.34
CA GLN A 271 4.96 -34.08 41.68
C GLN A 271 3.96 -35.23 41.91
N GLU A 272 4.49 -36.45 41.82
CA GLU A 272 3.79 -37.63 42.32
C GLU A 272 3.34 -37.38 43.77
N PRO A 273 2.06 -37.61 44.10
CA PRO A 273 1.67 -37.61 45.51
C PRO A 273 2.30 -38.84 46.16
N GLU A 274 3.25 -38.62 47.07
CA GLU A 274 3.82 -39.61 47.97
C GLU A 274 2.70 -40.25 48.76
N ILE A 275 2.37 -41.52 48.41
CA ILE A 275 1.44 -42.35 49.19
C ILE A 275 2.14 -42.75 50.50
N ILE A 276 1.86 -42.01 51.57
CA ILE A 276 2.22 -42.42 52.91
C ILE A 276 1.32 -43.58 53.29
N VAL A 277 1.84 -44.80 53.20
CA VAL A 277 1.24 -46.02 53.77
C VAL A 277 1.50 -46.05 55.30
N ALA A 278 0.46 -45.77 56.05
CA ALA A 278 0.48 -46.06 57.52
C ALA A 278 -0.11 -47.46 57.80
N PRO A 279 0.49 -48.25 58.71
CA PRO A 279 0.12 -49.64 58.88
C PRO A 279 -1.15 -49.85 59.67
N SER A 280 -1.83 -50.90 59.29
CA SER A 280 -3.03 -51.53 59.82
C SER A 280 -2.96 -51.89 61.32
N ALA A 281 -4.01 -51.59 62.07
CA ALA A 281 -4.34 -52.29 63.30
C ALA A 281 -5.86 -52.59 63.34
N VAL A 282 -6.09 -53.86 63.40
CA VAL A 282 -7.16 -54.79 63.63
C VAL A 282 -8.32 -54.35 64.55
N ALA A 283 -9.50 -54.63 64.11
CA ALA A 283 -10.88 -54.86 64.51
C ALA A 283 -11.18 -55.17 66.03
N PRO A 284 -12.41 -55.43 66.46
CA PRO A 284 -13.76 -55.45 65.83
C PRO A 284 -14.89 -54.88 66.72
N GLY A 285 -16.11 -54.75 66.13
CA GLY A 285 -17.32 -54.62 67.00
C GLY A 285 -18.47 -53.92 66.28
N ALA A 286 -19.39 -54.72 65.78
CA ALA A 286 -20.75 -54.33 65.40
C ALA A 286 -21.66 -54.28 66.65
N PRO A 287 -22.95 -53.97 66.63
CA PRO A 287 -23.79 -53.37 65.55
C PRO A 287 -24.83 -52.35 66.14
N THR A 288 -25.75 -52.04 65.36
CA THR A 288 -27.16 -51.68 65.60
C THR A 288 -27.61 -50.23 65.28
N GLN A 289 -28.45 -50.21 64.28
CA GLN A 289 -29.81 -49.66 64.19
C GLN A 289 -30.03 -48.19 64.52
N SER A 290 -30.66 -47.55 63.61
CA SER A 290 -32.08 -47.26 63.55
C SER A 290 -32.37 -45.82 63.19
N GLU A 291 -33.14 -45.73 62.21
CA GLU A 291 -34.38 -44.92 62.06
C GLU A 291 -34.23 -43.41 61.85
N ALA A 292 -34.57 -43.03 60.70
CA ALA A 292 -35.88 -42.53 60.29
C ALA A 292 -36.07 -41.01 60.40
N ALA A 293 -36.55 -40.52 59.36
CA ALA A 293 -37.59 -39.50 59.19
C ALA A 293 -37.18 -38.03 58.98
N ALA A 294 -37.45 -37.68 57.83
CA ALA A 294 -38.49 -36.71 57.39
C ALA A 294 -38.12 -35.24 57.27
N ALA A 295 -38.35 -34.86 56.06
CA ALA A 295 -39.10 -33.66 55.63
C ALA A 295 -38.44 -32.29 55.91
N ASP A 296 -38.27 -31.53 54.96
CA ASP A 296 -39.23 -30.72 54.22
C ASP A 296 -38.56 -29.37 53.84
N SER A 297 -39.05 -28.90 52.73
CA SER A 297 -39.09 -27.48 52.27
C SER A 297 -37.86 -26.84 51.61
N THR A 298 -37.98 -26.88 50.30
CA THR A 298 -37.59 -25.76 49.41
C THR A 298 -38.17 -24.40 49.85
N PRO A 299 -37.56 -23.25 49.50
CA PRO A 299 -38.13 -22.60 48.34
C PRO A 299 -37.11 -22.06 47.32
N VAL A 300 -37.47 -22.26 46.09
CA VAL A 300 -37.10 -21.59 44.89
C VAL A 300 -37.27 -20.10 45.02
N VAL A 301 -36.25 -19.33 44.69
CA VAL A 301 -36.38 -17.89 44.37
C VAL A 301 -36.07 -17.69 42.86
N ALA A 302 -37.12 -17.34 42.12
CA ALA A 302 -37.08 -16.94 40.72
C ALA A 302 -36.47 -15.54 40.55
N PRO A 303 -35.85 -15.24 39.41
CA PRO A 303 -35.28 -13.92 39.10
C PRO A 303 -36.37 -12.92 38.73
N SER A 304 -36.32 -11.75 39.34
CA SER A 304 -37.21 -10.62 39.10
C SER A 304 -36.92 -9.92 37.76
N THR A 305 -37.94 -9.82 36.96
CA THR A 305 -38.10 -9.00 35.75
C THR A 305 -38.06 -7.50 36.09
N PRO A 306 -37.40 -6.64 35.30
CA PRO A 306 -37.55 -5.19 35.43
C PRO A 306 -38.86 -4.70 34.76
N PRO A 307 -39.48 -3.61 35.32
CA PRO A 307 -40.77 -3.13 34.84
C PRO A 307 -40.64 -2.28 33.58
N ALA A 308 -41.65 -2.34 32.73
CA ALA A 308 -41.86 -1.56 31.53
C ALA A 308 -42.10 -0.06 31.89
N PRO A 309 -41.70 0.86 31.01
CA PRO A 309 -41.99 2.29 31.23
C PRO A 309 -43.39 2.66 30.78
N ASP A 310 -44.00 3.47 31.64
CA ASP A 310 -45.32 4.06 31.52
C ASP A 310 -45.35 5.13 30.40
N GLN A 311 -46.48 5.20 29.72
CA GLN A 311 -46.82 6.16 28.69
C GLN A 311 -47.11 7.52 29.32
N ALA A 312 -46.47 8.60 28.83
CA ALA A 312 -46.98 9.94 28.99
C ALA A 312 -46.78 10.70 27.66
N GLU A 313 -47.87 11.26 27.23
CA GLU A 313 -48.19 12.00 26.00
C GLU A 313 -47.44 13.37 25.89
N PRO A 314 -47.56 14.08 24.76
CA PRO A 314 -46.49 14.91 24.21
C PRO A 314 -46.60 16.37 24.67
N ALA A 315 -45.48 16.97 25.02
CA ALA A 315 -45.34 18.43 25.16
C ALA A 315 -44.44 18.99 24.04
N ALA A 316 -45.09 19.85 23.31
CA ALA A 316 -44.65 20.90 22.37
C ALA A 316 -43.14 21.08 22.10
N SER A 317 -42.85 20.98 20.82
CA SER A 317 -41.74 21.58 20.06
C SER A 317 -41.17 22.88 20.61
N VAL A 318 -39.89 22.84 21.01
CA VAL A 318 -39.02 24.03 20.99
C VAL A 318 -37.79 23.63 20.16
N ILE A 319 -37.77 24.16 18.95
CA ILE A 319 -36.59 24.09 18.06
C ILE A 319 -35.58 25.09 18.63
N PRO A 320 -34.35 24.69 18.97
CA PRO A 320 -33.30 25.68 19.23
C PRO A 320 -32.92 26.31 17.90
N GLN A 321 -33.15 27.59 17.79
CA GLN A 321 -32.72 28.47 16.72
C GLN A 321 -31.20 28.42 16.63
N VAL A 322 -30.69 27.90 15.52
CA VAL A 322 -29.25 27.93 15.17
C VAL A 322 -28.86 29.41 15.08
N ALA A 323 -27.96 29.82 15.96
CA ALA A 323 -27.35 31.14 15.93
C ALA A 323 -26.67 31.37 14.58
N GLN A 324 -27.09 32.41 13.88
CA GLN A 324 -26.41 32.90 12.68
C GLN A 324 -25.00 33.35 13.07
N PRO A 325 -23.98 33.02 12.23
CA PRO A 325 -22.66 33.60 12.43
C PRO A 325 -22.68 35.12 12.24
N PRO A 326 -21.85 35.88 12.99
CA PRO A 326 -21.79 37.32 12.88
C PRO A 326 -21.42 37.78 11.49
N ALA A 327 -22.07 38.82 11.01
CA ALA A 327 -21.84 39.48 9.75
C ALA A 327 -20.35 39.87 9.61
N ALA A 328 -19.78 39.57 8.44
CA ALA A 328 -18.44 39.99 8.05
C ALA A 328 -18.31 41.53 8.11
N PRO A 329 -17.20 42.10 8.57
CA PRO A 329 -16.93 43.51 8.49
C PRO A 329 -16.83 43.98 7.04
N ALA A 330 -17.31 45.18 6.80
CA ALA A 330 -17.38 45.85 5.51
C ALA A 330 -16.03 45.84 4.77
N ALA A 331 -16.13 45.63 3.46
CA ALA A 331 -15.03 45.67 2.53
C ALA A 331 -14.20 46.95 2.67
N VAL A 332 -12.92 46.78 2.98
CA VAL A 332 -11.92 47.83 2.84
C VAL A 332 -11.48 47.82 1.39
N ASP A 333 -11.39 49.01 0.80
CA ASP A 333 -11.03 49.27 -0.58
C ASP A 333 -9.91 48.37 -1.14
N ALA A 334 -10.25 47.68 -2.24
CA ALA A 334 -9.29 46.92 -3.01
C ALA A 334 -8.37 47.90 -3.80
N PRO A 335 -7.05 47.72 -3.78
CA PRO A 335 -6.18 48.51 -4.64
C PRO A 335 -6.44 48.16 -6.15
N PRO A 336 -6.22 49.13 -7.07
CA PRO A 336 -6.56 48.96 -8.46
C PRO A 336 -5.78 47.80 -9.10
N ALA A 337 -6.48 46.98 -9.89
CA ALA A 337 -5.94 45.86 -10.64
C ALA A 337 -4.80 46.31 -11.56
N VAL A 338 -3.61 45.81 -11.30
CA VAL A 338 -2.47 45.94 -12.20
C VAL A 338 -2.71 45.02 -13.38
N THR A 339 -2.96 45.59 -14.56
CA THR A 339 -3.04 44.86 -15.84
C THR A 339 -1.71 44.16 -16.11
N PRO A 340 -1.67 42.84 -16.41
CA PRO A 340 -0.45 42.17 -16.78
C PRO A 340 0.11 42.75 -18.07
N PRO A 341 1.44 42.87 -18.22
CA PRO A 341 2.04 43.38 -19.48
C PRO A 341 1.71 42.42 -20.63
N SER A 342 1.35 43.04 -21.74
CA SER A 342 1.06 42.40 -23.04
C SER A 342 2.22 41.47 -23.43
N ALA A 343 1.92 40.23 -23.80
CA ALA A 343 2.89 39.27 -24.29
C ALA A 343 3.63 39.83 -25.52
N PRO A 344 4.96 39.61 -25.65
CA PRO A 344 5.70 40.02 -26.83
C PRO A 344 5.21 39.24 -28.08
N PRO A 345 5.24 39.85 -29.28
CA PRO A 345 4.82 39.20 -30.51
C PRO A 345 5.69 37.96 -30.81
N PRO A 346 5.16 36.95 -31.50
CA PRO A 346 5.91 35.74 -31.82
C PRO A 346 7.10 36.10 -32.75
N VAL A 347 8.28 35.62 -32.34
CA VAL A 347 9.53 35.74 -33.13
C VAL A 347 9.38 34.89 -34.38
N ALA A 348 9.59 35.48 -35.56
CA ALA A 348 9.58 34.78 -36.82
C ALA A 348 10.64 33.65 -36.85
N PRO A 349 10.34 32.49 -37.46
CA PRO A 349 11.33 31.40 -37.55
C PRO A 349 12.53 31.85 -38.40
N PRO A 350 13.75 31.37 -38.10
CA PRO A 350 14.94 31.69 -38.87
C PRO A 350 14.83 31.14 -40.30
N PRO A 351 15.45 31.81 -41.28
CA PRO A 351 15.39 31.37 -42.67
C PRO A 351 16.05 30.00 -42.85
N VAL A 352 15.37 29.13 -43.57
CA VAL A 352 15.82 27.80 -43.93
C VAL A 352 17.07 27.94 -44.83
N ALA A 353 18.15 27.28 -44.43
CA ALA A 353 19.39 27.25 -45.22
C ALA A 353 19.13 26.57 -46.58
N PRO A 354 19.70 27.08 -47.70
CA PRO A 354 19.56 26.46 -49.00
C PRO A 354 20.20 25.05 -49.02
N PRO A 355 19.65 24.14 -49.86
CA PRO A 355 20.21 22.79 -49.98
C PRO A 355 21.62 22.82 -50.57
N PRO A 356 22.51 21.88 -50.18
CA PRO A 356 23.86 21.82 -50.74
C PRO A 356 23.82 21.57 -52.26
N VAL A 357 24.64 22.30 -52.97
CA VAL A 357 24.85 22.18 -54.43
C VAL A 357 25.52 20.82 -54.68
N PRO A 358 25.07 20.02 -55.66
CA PRO A 358 25.71 18.75 -56.00
C PRO A 358 27.13 19.01 -56.52
N THR A 359 28.12 18.39 -55.92
CA THR A 359 29.50 18.37 -56.39
C THR A 359 29.59 17.58 -57.69
N GLU A 360 30.01 18.28 -58.73
CA GLU A 360 30.27 17.73 -60.06
C GLU A 360 31.41 16.67 -59.99
N GLU A 361 31.08 15.44 -60.29
CA GLU A 361 32.05 14.32 -60.39
C GLU A 361 32.96 14.55 -61.58
N THR A 362 34.24 14.73 -61.36
CA THR A 362 35.29 14.79 -62.39
C THR A 362 35.49 13.36 -62.94
N PRO A 363 35.44 13.16 -64.27
CA PRO A 363 35.69 11.82 -64.83
C PRO A 363 37.17 11.40 -64.73
N PRO A 364 37.51 10.10 -64.58
CA PRO A 364 38.88 9.64 -64.46
C PRO A 364 39.59 9.78 -65.84
N ALA A 365 40.82 10.30 -65.76
CA ALA A 365 41.75 10.39 -66.89
C ALA A 365 42.20 8.98 -67.31
N THR A 366 41.91 8.63 -68.55
CA THR A 366 42.52 7.53 -69.27
C THR A 366 43.98 7.83 -69.60
N GLY A 367 44.90 6.96 -69.24
CA GLY A 367 46.28 6.91 -69.65
C GLY A 367 46.90 5.59 -69.25
#